data_a23b8f9ef1474f678fdb3d751859a3e2
#
_entry.id   a23b8f9ef1474f678fdb3d751859a3e2
#
_cell.length_a   1.000
_cell.length_b   1.000
_cell.length_c   1.000
_cell.angle_alpha   90.00
_cell.angle_beta   90.00
_cell.angle_gamma   90.00
#
_symmetry.space_group_name_H-M   'P 1'
#
loop_
_entity.id
_entity.type
_entity.pdbx_description
1 polymer ?
#
loop_
_entity_poly.entity_id
_entity_poly.type
_entity_poly.pdbx_seq_one_letter_code
_entity_poly.pdbx_strand_id
1 'polypeptide(L)'
;YLSADMNEVRLQVRKSVFVEEIYMLWGEVKRLINIYFKVELRIMLINSLISMAAFFIIRSPYAVVLGIIVGIVDALPVFGTGTILIPWAVFNVIMRNYWAAGVSLVAYVITYFVREIMESKCMGDRLGISPFAMLVIIFVGLLAYGIPGFITGPVSYVIIKALVGRLRDIMWHRK
;
A
#
# COMPACT_ATOMS: atom_id res chain seq x y z
N TYR A 1 -43.14 -24.22 -24.19
CA TYR A 1 -41.86 -24.10 -24.89
C TYR A 1 -41.25 -22.70 -24.75
N LEU A 2 -42.03 -21.62 -24.80
CA LEU A 2 -41.54 -20.22 -24.68
C LEU A 2 -41.00 -19.84 -23.31
N SER A 3 -41.39 -20.51 -22.22
CA SER A 3 -40.93 -20.19 -20.87
C SER A 3 -39.57 -20.80 -20.52
N ALA A 4 -39.16 -21.87 -21.18
CA ALA A 4 -37.83 -22.49 -20.99
C ALA A 4 -36.74 -21.67 -21.68
N ASP A 5 -36.98 -21.17 -22.90
CA ASP A 5 -36.05 -20.32 -23.64
C ASP A 5 -35.79 -18.97 -22.96
N MET A 6 -36.81 -18.39 -22.34
CA MET A 6 -36.65 -17.13 -21.58
C MET A 6 -35.79 -17.29 -20.34
N ASN A 7 -35.77 -18.45 -19.69
CA ASN A 7 -34.92 -18.72 -18.54
C ASN A 7 -33.46 -18.99 -18.96
N GLU A 8 -33.23 -19.67 -20.08
CA GLU A 8 -31.89 -19.86 -20.63
C GLU A 8 -31.25 -18.53 -21.09
N VAL A 9 -32.04 -17.72 -21.80
CA VAL A 9 -31.59 -16.38 -22.23
C VAL A 9 -31.29 -15.48 -21.02
N ARG A 10 -32.10 -15.50 -19.96
CA ARG A 10 -31.83 -14.78 -18.72
C ARG A 10 -30.57 -15.28 -18.00
N LEU A 11 -30.30 -16.58 -18.00
CA LEU A 11 -29.11 -17.18 -17.41
C LEU A 11 -27.85 -16.86 -18.23
N GLN A 12 -27.94 -16.85 -19.56
CA GLN A 12 -26.82 -16.45 -20.42
C GLN A 12 -26.50 -14.96 -20.34
N VAL A 13 -27.51 -14.09 -20.33
CA VAL A 13 -27.33 -12.64 -20.13
C VAL A 13 -26.75 -12.36 -18.74
N ARG A 14 -27.23 -13.06 -17.71
CA ARG A 14 -26.71 -12.93 -16.35
C ARG A 14 -25.24 -13.43 -16.21
N LYS A 15 -24.89 -14.52 -16.91
CA LYS A 15 -23.50 -15.01 -16.97
C LYS A 15 -22.57 -14.05 -17.72
N SER A 16 -23.04 -13.51 -18.87
CA SER A 16 -22.25 -12.56 -19.66
C SER A 16 -22.02 -11.25 -18.92
N VAL A 17 -23.04 -10.69 -18.26
CA VAL A 17 -22.92 -9.47 -17.46
C VAL A 17 -22.01 -9.70 -16.24
N PHE A 18 -22.11 -10.85 -15.59
CA PHE A 18 -21.24 -11.18 -14.42
C PHE A 18 -19.78 -11.35 -14.84
N VAL A 19 -19.51 -11.94 -15.97
CA VAL A 19 -18.15 -12.14 -16.50
C VAL A 19 -17.54 -10.80 -16.92
N GLU A 20 -18.32 -9.95 -17.59
CA GLU A 20 -17.87 -8.61 -18.00
C GLU A 20 -17.59 -7.70 -16.79
N GLU A 21 -18.42 -7.79 -15.74
CA GLU A 21 -18.19 -7.08 -14.47
C GLU A 21 -16.93 -7.56 -13.74
N ILE A 22 -16.68 -8.86 -13.73
CA ILE A 22 -15.44 -9.42 -13.14
C ILE A 22 -14.21 -8.96 -13.92
N TYR A 23 -14.27 -8.91 -15.25
CA TYR A 23 -13.15 -8.41 -16.07
C TYR A 23 -12.88 -6.92 -15.85
N MET A 24 -13.91 -6.09 -15.69
CA MET A 24 -13.74 -4.67 -15.38
C MET A 24 -13.18 -4.46 -13.98
N LEU A 25 -13.68 -5.17 -12.96
CA LEU A 25 -13.15 -5.15 -11.60
C LEU A 25 -11.68 -5.61 -11.57
N TRP A 26 -11.35 -6.65 -12.32
CA TRP A 26 -9.96 -7.12 -12.44
C TRP A 26 -9.05 -6.07 -13.09
N GLY A 27 -9.55 -5.36 -14.09
CA GLY A 27 -8.84 -4.22 -14.70
C GLY A 27 -8.56 -3.09 -13.72
N GLU A 28 -9.55 -2.73 -12.90
CA GLU A 28 -9.37 -1.70 -11.86
C GLU A 28 -8.41 -2.15 -10.75
N VAL A 29 -8.55 -3.38 -10.27
CA VAL A 29 -7.63 -3.96 -9.27
C VAL A 29 -6.19 -3.98 -9.81
N LYS A 30 -5.99 -4.44 -11.05
CA LYS A 30 -4.67 -4.44 -11.68
C LYS A 30 -4.09 -3.02 -11.84
N ARG A 31 -4.93 -2.04 -12.16
CA ARG A 31 -4.54 -0.63 -12.24
C ARG A 31 -4.12 -0.09 -10.86
N LEU A 32 -4.89 -0.38 -9.81
CA LEU A 32 -4.58 0.04 -8.44
C LEU A 32 -3.28 -0.59 -7.93
N ILE A 33 -3.09 -1.90 -8.15
CA ILE A 33 -1.86 -2.61 -7.81
C ILE A 33 -0.65 -1.98 -8.53
N ASN A 34 -0.79 -1.66 -9.81
CA ASN A 34 0.30 -1.05 -10.58
C ASN A 34 0.63 0.37 -10.09
N ILE A 35 -0.38 1.15 -9.68
CA ILE A 35 -0.18 2.48 -9.08
C ILE A 35 0.53 2.34 -7.74
N TYR A 36 0.07 1.44 -6.87
CA TYR A 36 0.68 1.15 -5.57
C TYR A 36 2.15 0.76 -5.73
N PHE A 37 2.41 -0.19 -6.62
CA PHE A 37 3.78 -0.66 -6.88
C PHE A 37 4.72 0.45 -7.38
N LYS A 38 4.22 1.34 -8.26
CA LYS A 38 5.01 2.49 -8.75
C LYS A 38 5.32 3.50 -7.65
N VAL A 39 4.39 3.74 -6.73
CA VAL A 39 4.59 4.64 -5.59
C VAL A 39 5.61 4.04 -4.63
N GLU A 40 5.42 2.78 -4.26
CA GLU A 40 6.31 2.06 -3.36
C GLU A 40 7.75 2.00 -3.89
N LEU A 41 7.91 1.75 -5.20
CA LEU A 41 9.22 1.77 -5.83
C LEU A 41 9.90 3.14 -5.75
N ARG A 42 9.14 4.23 -5.89
CA ARG A 42 9.69 5.59 -5.74
C ARG A 42 10.09 5.88 -4.29
N ILE A 43 9.27 5.51 -3.33
CA ILE A 43 9.57 5.65 -1.90
C ILE A 43 10.84 4.88 -1.56
N MET A 44 10.91 3.61 -1.99
CA MET A 44 12.08 2.75 -1.83
C MET A 44 13.37 3.41 -2.37
N LEU A 45 13.33 3.96 -3.57
CA LEU A 45 14.50 4.63 -4.18
C LEU A 45 14.91 5.87 -3.39
N ILE A 46 13.95 6.73 -3.00
CA ILE A 46 14.25 7.95 -2.25
C ILE A 46 14.80 7.61 -0.88
N ASN A 47 14.17 6.69 -0.15
CA ASN A 47 14.60 6.28 1.18
C ASN A 47 15.95 5.55 1.16
N SER A 48 16.22 4.77 0.10
CA SER A 48 17.55 4.18 -0.15
C SER A 48 18.62 5.26 -0.30
N LEU A 49 18.36 6.31 -1.10
CA LEU A 49 19.31 7.41 -1.30
C LEU A 49 19.56 8.21 0.00
N ILE A 50 18.51 8.49 0.77
CA ILE A 50 18.63 9.20 2.05
C ILE A 50 19.44 8.36 3.03
N SER A 51 19.15 7.07 3.15
CA SER A 51 19.87 6.14 4.03
C SER A 51 21.33 5.98 3.60
N MET A 52 21.59 5.89 2.28
CA MET A 52 22.95 5.87 1.73
C MET A 52 23.72 7.14 2.10
N ALA A 53 23.11 8.32 1.95
CA ALA A 53 23.72 9.58 2.35
C ALA A 53 24.04 9.61 3.87
N ALA A 54 23.12 9.14 4.71
CA ALA A 54 23.35 9.03 6.15
C ALA A 54 24.54 8.13 6.49
N PHE A 55 24.64 6.95 5.84
CA PHE A 55 25.76 6.04 6.05
C PHE A 55 27.09 6.60 5.50
N PHE A 56 27.07 7.42 4.45
CA PHE A 56 28.25 8.17 4.01
C PHE A 56 28.70 9.22 5.03
N ILE A 57 27.77 9.95 5.66
CA ILE A 57 28.07 10.93 6.71
C ILE A 57 28.71 10.23 7.93
N ILE A 58 28.25 9.03 8.27
CA ILE A 58 28.82 8.19 9.32
C ILE A 58 30.19 7.61 8.92
N ARG A 59 30.60 7.77 7.66
CA ARG A 59 31.81 7.17 7.06
C ARG A 59 31.83 5.64 7.12
N SER A 60 30.68 5.00 6.96
CA SER A 60 30.59 3.55 6.87
C SER A 60 31.20 3.06 5.55
N PRO A 61 32.09 2.06 5.55
CA PRO A 61 32.66 1.49 4.33
C PRO A 61 31.60 0.79 3.47
N TYR A 62 30.45 0.42 4.05
CA TYR A 62 29.34 -0.27 3.40
C TYR A 62 28.14 0.63 3.14
N ALA A 63 28.33 1.97 3.09
CA ALA A 63 27.24 2.94 2.98
C ALA A 63 26.26 2.65 1.83
N VAL A 64 26.78 2.28 0.66
CA VAL A 64 25.95 1.96 -0.53
C VAL A 64 25.12 0.71 -0.28
N VAL A 65 25.75 -0.37 0.18
CA VAL A 65 25.08 -1.66 0.41
C VAL A 65 24.02 -1.52 1.50
N LEU A 66 24.35 -0.86 2.62
CA LEU A 66 23.40 -0.62 3.71
C LEU A 66 22.24 0.25 3.27
N GLY A 67 22.49 1.31 2.49
CA GLY A 67 21.43 2.16 1.97
C GLY A 67 20.45 1.42 1.05
N ILE A 68 20.97 0.54 0.19
CA ILE A 68 20.14 -0.33 -0.67
C ILE A 68 19.31 -1.32 0.17
N ILE A 69 19.93 -1.96 1.17
CA ILE A 69 19.24 -2.91 2.05
C ILE A 69 18.10 -2.21 2.81
N VAL A 70 18.37 -1.01 3.36
CA VAL A 70 17.34 -0.20 4.04
C VAL A 70 16.18 0.10 3.09
N GLY A 71 16.47 0.51 1.84
CA GLY A 71 15.43 0.78 0.86
C GLY A 71 14.58 -0.45 0.50
N ILE A 72 15.22 -1.62 0.32
CA ILE A 72 14.50 -2.88 0.04
C ILE A 72 13.63 -3.28 1.22
N VAL A 73 14.13 -3.17 2.46
CA VAL A 73 13.37 -3.49 3.66
C VAL A 73 12.22 -2.51 3.87
N ASP A 74 12.42 -1.24 3.50
CA ASP A 74 11.37 -0.23 3.53
C ASP A 74 10.21 -0.52 2.58
N ALA A 75 10.48 -1.15 1.42
CA ALA A 75 9.44 -1.56 0.48
C ALA A 75 8.54 -2.69 1.03
N LEU A 76 8.90 -3.34 2.12
CA LEU A 76 8.05 -4.34 2.75
C LEU A 76 6.99 -3.67 3.64
N PRO A 77 5.68 -3.96 3.43
CA PRO A 77 4.57 -3.23 4.08
C PRO A 77 4.60 -3.24 5.61
N VAL A 78 5.36 -4.16 6.22
CA VAL A 78 5.39 -4.38 7.69
C VAL A 78 6.62 -3.78 8.33
N PHE A 79 7.72 -3.60 7.59
CA PHE A 79 9.01 -3.34 8.20
C PHE A 79 9.44 -1.86 8.21
N GLY A 80 9.39 -1.13 7.13
CA GLY A 80 9.84 0.26 7.07
C GLY A 80 11.34 0.47 7.38
N THR A 81 11.84 1.69 7.13
CA THR A 81 13.25 2.08 7.38
C THR A 81 13.66 1.96 8.85
N GLY A 82 12.70 2.12 9.77
CA GLY A 82 12.93 2.04 11.21
C GLY A 82 13.45 0.70 11.69
N THR A 83 13.08 -0.39 11.01
CA THR A 83 13.52 -1.76 11.35
C THR A 83 15.04 -1.92 11.31
N ILE A 84 15.73 -1.14 10.47
CA ILE A 84 17.20 -1.17 10.38
C ILE A 84 17.81 0.03 11.09
N LEU A 85 17.30 1.25 10.84
CA LEU A 85 17.92 2.47 11.35
C LEU A 85 17.82 2.61 12.86
N ILE A 86 16.72 2.14 13.50
CA ILE A 86 16.57 2.21 14.96
C ILE A 86 17.54 1.24 15.67
N PRO A 87 17.59 -0.06 15.35
CA PRO A 87 18.59 -0.96 15.95
C PRO A 87 20.03 -0.51 15.68
N TRP A 88 20.29 0.04 14.48
CA TRP A 88 21.59 0.60 14.14
C TRP A 88 21.96 1.79 15.03
N ALA A 89 21.02 2.70 15.28
CA ALA A 89 21.22 3.82 16.20
C ALA A 89 21.48 3.34 17.63
N VAL A 90 20.68 2.39 18.13
CA VAL A 90 20.87 1.80 19.48
C VAL A 90 22.23 1.14 19.60
N PHE A 91 22.66 0.36 18.61
CA PHE A 91 23.99 -0.24 18.58
C PHE A 91 25.10 0.81 18.68
N ASN A 92 24.99 1.92 17.95
CA ASN A 92 25.95 3.01 17.99
C ASN A 92 25.95 3.76 19.34
N VAL A 93 24.81 3.88 20.02
CA VAL A 93 24.75 4.41 21.40
C VAL A 93 25.53 3.52 22.36
N ILE A 94 25.36 2.20 22.27
CA ILE A 94 26.08 1.23 23.10
C ILE A 94 27.60 1.32 22.85
N MET A 95 27.99 1.50 21.59
CA MET A 95 29.40 1.70 21.19
C MET A 95 29.95 3.11 21.52
N ARG A 96 29.15 3.95 22.19
CA ARG A 96 29.47 5.36 22.53
C ARG A 96 29.75 6.25 21.32
N ASN A 97 29.30 5.83 20.12
CA ASN A 97 29.37 6.64 18.91
C ASN A 97 28.06 7.43 18.73
N TYR A 98 27.90 8.46 19.57
CA TYR A 98 26.68 9.27 19.59
C TYR A 98 26.44 10.03 18.29
N TRP A 99 27.50 10.36 17.53
CA TRP A 99 27.41 10.99 16.24
C TRP A 99 26.67 10.07 15.24
N ALA A 100 27.13 8.84 15.09
CA ALA A 100 26.51 7.88 14.20
C ALA A 100 25.07 7.55 14.61
N ALA A 101 24.80 7.45 15.92
CA ALA A 101 23.45 7.25 16.44
C ALA A 101 22.53 8.44 16.09
N GLY A 102 22.99 9.68 16.29
CA GLY A 102 22.23 10.88 15.96
C GLY A 102 21.91 10.99 14.46
N VAL A 103 22.89 10.76 13.59
CA VAL A 103 22.68 10.77 12.14
C VAL A 103 21.67 9.70 11.71
N SER A 104 21.74 8.49 12.28
CA SER A 104 20.80 7.41 11.97
C SER A 104 19.37 7.74 12.40
N LEU A 105 19.17 8.37 13.56
CA LEU A 105 17.85 8.82 14.02
C LEU A 105 17.29 9.94 13.15
N VAL A 106 18.11 10.91 12.76
CA VAL A 106 17.71 11.98 11.85
C VAL A 106 17.31 11.39 10.49
N ALA A 107 18.11 10.46 9.95
CA ALA A 107 17.77 9.76 8.71
C ALA A 107 16.45 9.01 8.83
N TYR A 108 16.19 8.33 9.93
CA TYR A 108 14.91 7.66 10.20
C TYR A 108 13.74 8.64 10.17
N VAL A 109 13.84 9.77 10.86
CA VAL A 109 12.80 10.79 10.88
C VAL A 109 12.51 11.33 9.47
N ILE A 110 13.57 11.63 8.70
CA ILE A 110 13.42 12.13 7.33
C ILE A 110 12.74 11.08 6.44
N THR A 111 13.18 9.82 6.46
CA THR A 111 12.61 8.75 5.64
C THR A 111 11.16 8.46 6.03
N TYR A 112 10.82 8.54 7.32
CA TYR A 112 9.45 8.41 7.81
C TYR A 112 8.55 9.50 7.23
N PHE A 113 8.95 10.77 7.30
CA PHE A 113 8.15 11.87 6.72
C PHE A 113 8.04 11.79 5.20
N VAL A 114 9.11 11.41 4.52
CA VAL A 114 9.07 11.20 3.06
C VAL A 114 8.04 10.13 2.71
N ARG A 115 8.05 8.99 3.41
CA ARG A 115 7.07 7.92 3.22
C ARG A 115 5.66 8.43 3.45
N GLU A 116 5.39 9.03 4.60
CA GLU A 116 4.07 9.53 4.99
C GLU A 116 3.49 10.53 3.98
N ILE A 117 4.32 11.49 3.54
CA ILE A 117 3.90 12.50 2.56
C ILE A 117 3.65 11.88 1.19
N MET A 118 4.49 10.95 0.76
CA MET A 118 4.34 10.32 -0.56
C MET A 118 3.16 9.36 -0.60
N GLU A 119 2.95 8.55 0.45
CA GLU A 119 1.79 7.67 0.55
C GLU A 119 0.49 8.48 0.60
N SER A 120 0.42 9.53 1.44
CA SER A 120 -0.78 10.36 1.57
C SER A 120 -1.13 11.09 0.28
N LYS A 121 -0.16 11.66 -0.43
CA LYS A 121 -0.38 12.35 -1.71
C LYS A 121 -0.77 11.40 -2.84
N CYS A 122 -0.18 10.22 -2.89
CA CYS A 122 -0.43 9.30 -3.99
C CYS A 122 -1.66 8.42 -3.80
N MET A 123 -2.06 8.13 -2.55
CA MET A 123 -3.23 7.31 -2.23
C MET A 123 -4.48 8.14 -1.92
N GLY A 124 -4.35 9.24 -1.18
CA GLY A 124 -5.48 10.05 -0.73
C GLY A 124 -6.30 10.63 -1.88
N ASP A 125 -5.64 11.19 -2.89
CA ASP A 125 -6.29 11.86 -4.02
C ASP A 125 -7.01 10.89 -4.99
N ARG A 126 -6.67 9.61 -4.98
CA ARG A 126 -7.19 8.65 -5.97
C ARG A 126 -8.23 7.67 -5.43
N LEU A 127 -8.24 7.38 -4.15
CA LEU A 127 -9.19 6.46 -3.54
C LEU A 127 -10.40 7.17 -2.93
N GLY A 128 -10.34 8.49 -2.70
CA GLY A 128 -11.41 9.26 -2.05
C GLY A 128 -11.79 8.68 -0.69
N ILE A 129 -10.81 8.12 0.03
CA ILE A 129 -10.97 7.49 1.34
C ILE A 129 -10.20 8.35 2.34
N SER A 130 -10.85 8.74 3.43
CA SER A 130 -10.14 9.45 4.48
C SER A 130 -9.08 8.54 5.14
N PRO A 131 -7.95 9.09 5.60
CA PRO A 131 -6.91 8.31 6.29
C PRO A 131 -7.46 7.52 7.49
N PHE A 132 -8.42 8.09 8.21
CA PHE A 132 -9.10 7.43 9.33
C PHE A 132 -9.92 6.21 8.86
N ALA A 133 -10.67 6.34 7.75
CA ALA A 133 -11.42 5.21 7.20
C ALA A 133 -10.48 4.09 6.75
N MET A 134 -9.31 4.42 6.19
CA MET A 134 -8.30 3.45 5.80
C MET A 134 -7.76 2.67 7.01
N LEU A 135 -7.47 3.35 8.12
CA LEU A 135 -7.07 2.72 9.38
C LEU A 135 -8.12 1.72 9.88
N VAL A 136 -9.40 2.10 9.87
CA VAL A 136 -10.50 1.23 10.28
C VAL A 136 -10.60 0.02 9.37
N ILE A 137 -10.47 0.19 8.06
CA ILE A 137 -10.53 -0.89 7.07
C ILE A 137 -9.39 -1.89 7.28
N ILE A 138 -8.17 -1.40 7.51
CA ILE A 138 -7.00 -2.22 7.81
C ILE A 138 -7.22 -2.99 9.12
N PHE A 139 -7.70 -2.32 10.16
CA PHE A 139 -7.97 -2.96 11.45
C PHE A 139 -9.01 -4.06 11.36
N VAL A 140 -10.13 -3.81 10.67
CA VAL A 140 -11.17 -4.81 10.41
C VAL A 140 -10.62 -5.95 9.54
N GLY A 141 -9.82 -5.65 8.53
CA GLY A 141 -9.15 -6.66 7.70
C GLY A 141 -8.23 -7.56 8.52
N LEU A 142 -7.45 -6.96 9.44
CA LEU A 142 -6.56 -7.69 10.34
C LEU A 142 -7.34 -8.63 11.29
N LEU A 143 -8.47 -8.17 11.82
CA LEU A 143 -9.34 -8.98 12.67
C LEU A 143 -10.01 -10.14 11.92
N ALA A 144 -10.39 -9.91 10.65
CA ALA A 144 -11.12 -10.91 9.86
C ALA A 144 -10.18 -11.96 9.22
N TYR A 145 -9.01 -11.56 8.76
CA TYR A 145 -8.10 -12.39 7.94
C TYR A 145 -6.69 -12.54 8.51
N GLY A 146 -6.42 -11.98 9.71
CA GLY A 146 -5.06 -11.96 10.28
C GLY A 146 -4.09 -11.10 9.46
N ILE A 147 -2.79 -11.46 9.46
CA ILE A 147 -1.73 -10.69 8.76
C ILE A 147 -2.04 -10.43 7.27
N PRO A 148 -2.58 -11.39 6.47
CA PRO A 148 -3.03 -11.11 5.11
C PRO A 148 -4.12 -10.02 5.02
N GLY A 149 -4.90 -9.82 6.10
CA GLY A 149 -5.96 -8.81 6.20
C GLY A 149 -5.47 -7.37 6.00
N PHE A 150 -4.21 -7.12 6.25
CA PHE A 150 -3.58 -5.82 5.98
C PHE A 150 -3.66 -5.42 4.49
N ILE A 151 -3.54 -6.39 3.59
CA ILE A 151 -3.64 -6.17 2.13
C ILE A 151 -5.07 -6.42 1.65
N THR A 152 -5.71 -7.49 2.14
CA THR A 152 -7.05 -7.87 1.68
C THR A 152 -8.15 -6.94 2.20
N GLY A 153 -7.96 -6.26 3.33
CA GLY A 153 -8.88 -5.27 3.86
C GLY A 153 -9.15 -4.11 2.90
N PRO A 154 -8.13 -3.33 2.49
CA PRO A 154 -8.28 -2.27 1.49
C PRO A 154 -8.84 -2.76 0.16
N VAL A 155 -8.40 -3.93 -0.33
CA VAL A 155 -8.91 -4.52 -1.58
C VAL A 155 -10.40 -4.85 -1.47
N SER A 156 -10.83 -5.47 -0.37
CA SER A 156 -12.23 -5.80 -0.12
C SER A 156 -13.10 -4.54 -0.04
N TYR A 157 -12.60 -3.48 0.58
CA TYR A 157 -13.32 -2.19 0.64
C TYR A 157 -13.52 -1.58 -0.75
N VAL A 158 -12.49 -1.57 -1.60
CA VAL A 158 -12.58 -1.04 -2.97
C VAL A 158 -13.63 -1.82 -3.77
N ILE A 159 -13.65 -3.15 -3.64
CA ILE A 159 -14.64 -4.01 -4.30
C ILE A 159 -16.06 -3.69 -3.80
N ILE A 160 -16.25 -3.60 -2.48
CA ILE A 160 -17.56 -3.28 -1.87
C ILE A 160 -18.03 -1.87 -2.31
N LYS A 161 -17.14 -0.87 -2.29
CA LYS A 161 -17.45 0.50 -2.73
C LYS A 161 -17.88 0.55 -4.20
N ALA A 162 -17.19 -0.18 -5.07
CA ALA A 162 -17.54 -0.29 -6.49
C ALA A 162 -18.92 -0.95 -6.69
N LEU A 163 -19.21 -2.02 -5.93
CA LEU A 163 -20.51 -2.70 -5.99
C LEU A 163 -21.66 -1.81 -5.51
N VAL A 164 -21.49 -1.15 -4.35
CA VAL A 164 -22.49 -0.26 -3.74
C VAL A 164 -22.74 0.97 -4.64
N GLY A 165 -21.69 1.54 -5.23
CA GLY A 165 -21.81 2.64 -6.18
C GLY A 165 -22.71 2.27 -7.37
N ARG A 166 -22.50 1.11 -7.96
CA ARG A 166 -23.32 0.63 -9.09
C ARG A 166 -24.76 0.28 -8.71
N LEU A 167 -24.97 -0.34 -7.55
CA LEU A 167 -26.34 -0.62 -7.07
C LEU A 167 -27.14 0.67 -6.90
N ARG A 168 -26.50 1.75 -6.43
CA ARG A 168 -27.12 3.06 -6.30
C ARG A 168 -27.49 3.66 -7.65
N ASP A 169 -26.61 3.55 -8.66
CA ASP A 169 -26.86 4.07 -10.01
C ASP A 169 -28.02 3.31 -10.70
N ILE A 170 -28.08 1.99 -10.54
CA ILE A 170 -29.17 1.18 -11.06
C ILE A 170 -30.52 1.53 -10.40
N MET A 171 -30.52 1.80 -9.09
CA MET A 171 -31.74 2.18 -8.38
C MET A 171 -32.20 3.61 -8.73
N TRP A 172 -31.29 4.51 -9.05
CA TRP A 172 -31.61 5.90 -9.41
C TRP A 172 -32.18 6.02 -10.83
N HIS A 173 -31.71 5.20 -11.78
CA HIS A 173 -32.22 5.17 -13.14
C HIS A 173 -33.55 4.40 -13.31
N ARG A 174 -34.08 3.83 -12.25
CA ARG A 174 -35.37 3.10 -12.25
C ARG A 174 -36.56 3.96 -11.75
N LYS A 175 -36.35 5.24 -11.44
CA LYS A 175 -37.36 6.24 -11.19
C LYS A 175 -37.43 7.23 -12.34
#